data_05d8e65d95c4b382ea42387efa2e50e7
#
_entry.id   05d8e65d95c4b382ea42387efa2e50e7
#
_cell.length_a   1.000
_cell.length_b   1.000
_cell.length_c   1.000
_cell.angle_alpha   90.00
_cell.angle_beta   90.00
_cell.angle_gamma   90.00
#
_symmetry.space_group_name_H-M   'P 1'
#
loop_
_entity.id
_entity.type
_entity.pdbx_description
1 polymer ?
#
loop_
_entity_poly.entity_id
_entity_poly.type
_entity_poly.pdbx_seq_one_letter_code
_entity_poly.pdbx_strand_id
1 'polypeptide(L)'
;MQNYSVRLESPVSKSFRCQMAANSLDIDVEKKSVHELNVRADLDTPWNVGLIVGASGSGKTTLAKHIFGDDCFEFEVDVSKPVLEQFPKSWSYEDCQNALNGIGLSQVPCWIRPMYTLSNGQMSRAIAALQLARDDDFVVDEWTSVVDRTVAKSMSHCLQKHARRNEKRIVAVACHYDVIEWLNPDWVIDCNKATYVDRRLLWRDYKREEQLRFDIRRIGRESWRYFSKYHYLSDTLPGGRIELFGLFHGDNQIGFQCFANYTPRKAGQAMKMHSNRTVIHPDYVGLGLGMKLIELTSDIMHNDGYDVWAKFSSVPVAKAFERSENWKLISVRRFTPEPGQKMLRKSGMRNAVKTYSYHYEPK
;
A
#
# COMPACT_ATOMS: atom_id res chain seq x y z
N MET A 1 19.34 -12.23 -24.30
CA MET A 1 19.50 -13.06 -23.09
C MET A 1 20.96 -13.07 -22.65
N GLN A 2 21.23 -12.59 -21.44
CA GLN A 2 22.55 -12.52 -20.82
C GLN A 2 22.69 -13.62 -19.76
N ASN A 3 23.90 -14.12 -19.55
CA ASN A 3 24.18 -15.11 -18.50
C ASN A 3 24.72 -14.42 -17.26
N TYR A 4 24.06 -14.63 -16.12
CA TYR A 4 24.45 -14.11 -14.82
C TYR A 4 24.94 -15.28 -13.96
N SER A 5 26.18 -15.20 -13.51
CA SER A 5 26.83 -16.26 -12.73
C SER A 5 27.33 -15.67 -11.42
N VAL A 6 26.90 -16.26 -10.31
CA VAL A 6 27.33 -15.88 -8.97
C VAL A 6 27.86 -17.11 -8.26
N ARG A 7 29.03 -16.98 -7.66
CA ARG A 7 29.65 -18.00 -6.83
C ARG A 7 29.78 -17.50 -5.41
N LEU A 8 29.13 -18.17 -4.49
CA LEU A 8 29.16 -17.88 -3.07
C LEU A 8 30.05 -18.90 -2.36
N GLU A 9 31.08 -18.44 -1.68
CA GLU A 9 31.93 -19.26 -0.83
C GLU A 9 31.78 -18.82 0.62
N SER A 10 31.40 -19.74 1.50
CA SER A 10 31.35 -19.50 2.95
C SER A 10 32.59 -20.09 3.61
N PRO A 11 33.52 -19.23 4.12
CA PRO A 11 34.66 -19.72 4.87
C PRO A 11 34.19 -20.33 6.20
N VAL A 12 34.68 -21.48 6.54
CA VAL A 12 34.44 -22.11 7.84
C VAL A 12 35.45 -21.59 8.86
N SER A 13 34.96 -21.15 10.02
CA SER A 13 35.83 -20.70 11.11
C SER A 13 36.63 -21.84 11.68
N LYS A 14 37.94 -21.64 11.84
CA LYS A 14 38.88 -22.61 12.46
C LYS A 14 38.98 -22.44 13.97
N SER A 15 38.07 -21.74 14.64
CA SER A 15 38.07 -21.60 16.10
C SER A 15 37.84 -22.97 16.78
N PHE A 16 38.39 -23.16 17.99
CA PHE A 16 38.27 -24.41 18.73
C PHE A 16 36.82 -24.88 18.89
N ARG A 17 35.88 -23.95 19.18
CA ARG A 17 34.45 -24.27 19.31
C ARG A 17 33.84 -24.74 17.99
N CYS A 18 34.21 -24.12 16.85
CA CYS A 18 33.75 -24.52 15.53
C CYS A 18 34.30 -25.90 15.13
N GLN A 19 35.56 -26.20 15.46
CA GLN A 19 36.15 -27.50 15.23
C GLN A 19 35.48 -28.59 16.07
N MET A 20 35.17 -28.32 17.35
CA MET A 20 34.41 -29.27 18.20
C MET A 20 33.00 -29.53 17.62
N ALA A 21 32.30 -28.48 17.17
CA ALA A 21 30.99 -28.65 16.57
C ALA A 21 31.06 -29.45 15.26
N ALA A 22 32.03 -29.17 14.41
CA ALA A 22 32.25 -29.90 13.16
C ALA A 22 32.58 -31.39 13.43
N ASN A 23 33.46 -31.65 14.36
CA ASN A 23 33.82 -33.03 14.75
C ASN A 23 32.64 -33.79 15.35
N SER A 24 31.73 -33.12 16.07
CA SER A 24 30.55 -33.77 16.66
C SER A 24 29.52 -34.23 15.61
N LEU A 25 29.59 -33.68 14.41
CA LEU A 25 28.66 -33.94 13.29
C LEU A 25 29.38 -34.54 12.07
N ASP A 26 30.67 -34.92 12.22
CA ASP A 26 31.52 -35.46 11.16
C ASP A 26 31.58 -34.59 9.90
N ILE A 27 31.59 -33.25 10.13
CA ILE A 27 31.65 -32.24 9.06
C ILE A 27 33.12 -31.92 8.75
N ASP A 28 33.50 -32.07 7.49
CA ASP A 28 34.84 -31.71 7.01
C ASP A 28 34.98 -30.17 6.95
N VAL A 29 35.74 -29.61 7.90
CA VAL A 29 35.98 -28.14 8.04
C VAL A 29 36.82 -27.59 6.90
N GLU A 30 37.48 -28.40 6.12
CA GLU A 30 38.28 -27.97 4.97
C GLU A 30 37.45 -27.80 3.69
N LYS A 31 36.30 -28.43 3.64
CA LYS A 31 35.35 -28.23 2.56
C LYS A 31 34.63 -26.90 2.69
N LYS A 32 35.01 -25.92 1.86
CA LYS A 32 34.24 -24.71 1.70
C LYS A 32 32.84 -25.05 1.14
N SER A 33 31.80 -24.52 1.78
CA SER A 33 30.47 -24.56 1.15
C SER A 33 30.49 -23.62 -0.05
N VAL A 34 30.46 -24.17 -1.25
CA VAL A 34 30.39 -23.40 -2.50
C VAL A 34 28.99 -23.56 -3.06
N HIS A 35 28.31 -22.44 -3.24
CA HIS A 35 27.04 -22.39 -3.94
C HIS A 35 27.22 -21.60 -5.24
N GLU A 36 26.96 -22.25 -6.38
CA GLU A 36 27.03 -21.62 -7.70
C GLU A 36 25.60 -21.45 -8.24
N LEU A 37 25.27 -20.22 -8.61
CA LEU A 37 23.99 -19.88 -9.22
C LEU A 37 24.24 -19.30 -10.62
N ASN A 38 23.75 -20.00 -11.64
CA ASN A 38 23.84 -19.59 -13.02
C ASN A 38 22.46 -19.42 -13.60
N VAL A 39 22.11 -18.18 -13.97
CA VAL A 39 20.79 -17.85 -14.54
C VAL A 39 20.96 -17.13 -15.87
N ARG A 40 20.23 -17.57 -16.86
CA ARG A 40 20.18 -16.91 -18.17
C ARG A 40 18.87 -16.12 -18.26
N ALA A 41 18.97 -14.78 -18.30
CA ALA A 41 17.82 -13.87 -18.30
C ALA A 41 17.89 -12.86 -19.44
N ASP A 42 16.72 -12.33 -19.82
CA ASP A 42 16.59 -11.22 -20.76
C ASP A 42 15.95 -10.04 -20.03
N LEU A 43 16.77 -9.09 -19.61
CA LEU A 43 16.37 -7.89 -18.87
C LEU A 43 16.42 -6.62 -19.73
N ASP A 44 16.73 -6.75 -21.05
CA ASP A 44 16.85 -5.63 -21.99
C ASP A 44 15.47 -5.20 -22.52
N THR A 45 14.45 -6.07 -22.43
CA THR A 45 13.08 -5.73 -22.82
C THR A 45 12.45 -4.76 -21.79
N PRO A 46 11.56 -3.82 -22.20
CA PRO A 46 10.91 -2.91 -21.27
C PRO A 46 10.12 -3.63 -20.17
N TRP A 47 10.37 -3.27 -18.92
CA TRP A 47 9.67 -3.80 -17.74
C TRP A 47 9.56 -2.73 -16.65
N ASN A 48 8.61 -2.92 -15.71
CA ASN A 48 8.45 -2.08 -14.53
C ASN A 48 8.70 -2.84 -13.23
N VAL A 49 8.30 -4.10 -13.15
CA VAL A 49 8.39 -4.89 -11.92
C VAL A 49 9.12 -6.18 -12.19
N GLY A 50 10.27 -6.34 -11.56
CA GLY A 50 11.03 -7.57 -11.52
C GLY A 50 10.91 -8.28 -10.18
N LEU A 51 11.08 -9.60 -10.17
CA LEU A 51 11.04 -10.37 -8.95
C LEU A 51 12.14 -11.44 -8.93
N ILE A 52 12.91 -11.47 -7.84
CA ILE A 52 13.87 -12.53 -7.55
C ILE A 52 13.38 -13.32 -6.34
N VAL A 53 13.10 -14.61 -6.50
CA VAL A 53 12.59 -15.49 -5.43
C VAL A 53 13.52 -16.67 -5.15
N GLY A 54 13.40 -17.24 -3.96
CA GLY A 54 14.11 -18.44 -3.55
C GLY A 54 14.21 -18.53 -2.03
N ALA A 55 14.59 -19.68 -1.51
CA ALA A 55 14.78 -19.90 -0.07
C ALA A 55 15.83 -18.96 0.53
N SER A 56 15.85 -18.83 1.85
CA SER A 56 16.92 -18.12 2.55
C SER A 56 18.27 -18.79 2.24
N GLY A 57 19.31 -18.00 1.94
CA GLY A 57 20.63 -18.51 1.55
C GLY A 57 20.76 -18.99 0.10
N SER A 58 19.73 -18.87 -0.75
CA SER A 58 19.80 -19.28 -2.17
C SER A 58 20.56 -18.29 -3.08
N GLY A 59 21.16 -17.24 -2.53
CA GLY A 59 21.95 -16.27 -3.30
C GLY A 59 21.17 -15.12 -3.94
N LYS A 60 19.88 -14.92 -3.59
CA LYS A 60 19.01 -13.87 -4.15
C LYS A 60 19.63 -12.48 -4.10
N THR A 61 20.00 -12.03 -2.90
CA THR A 61 20.58 -10.70 -2.67
C THR A 61 21.90 -10.54 -3.44
N THR A 62 22.74 -11.56 -3.45
CA THR A 62 24.01 -11.54 -4.18
C THR A 62 23.80 -11.49 -5.70
N LEU A 63 22.83 -12.26 -6.20
CA LEU A 63 22.47 -12.22 -7.62
C LEU A 63 21.90 -10.84 -8.00
N ALA A 64 21.03 -10.29 -7.18
CA ALA A 64 20.44 -8.97 -7.41
C ALA A 64 21.51 -7.86 -7.41
N LYS A 65 22.47 -7.88 -6.48
CA LYS A 65 23.64 -6.98 -6.48
C LYS A 65 24.52 -7.15 -7.70
N HIS A 66 24.74 -8.39 -8.14
CA HIS A 66 25.50 -8.67 -9.33
C HIS A 66 24.85 -8.13 -10.62
N ILE A 67 23.52 -8.16 -10.70
CA ILE A 67 22.75 -7.69 -11.87
C ILE A 67 22.59 -6.16 -11.86
N PHE A 68 22.24 -5.57 -10.71
CA PHE A 68 21.79 -4.18 -10.60
C PHE A 68 22.80 -3.24 -9.92
N GLY A 69 23.88 -3.78 -9.34
CA GLY A 69 24.87 -3.01 -8.58
C GLY A 69 24.49 -2.83 -7.12
N ASP A 70 25.48 -2.49 -6.28
CA ASP A 70 25.26 -2.26 -4.84
C ASP A 70 24.46 -0.98 -4.59
N ASP A 71 24.64 0.06 -5.38
CA ASP A 71 23.98 1.38 -5.26
C ASP A 71 22.45 1.27 -5.27
N CYS A 72 21.90 0.28 -5.98
CA CYS A 72 20.46 0.04 -6.02
C CYS A 72 19.89 -0.43 -4.67
N PHE A 73 20.72 -0.95 -3.76
CA PHE A 73 20.34 -1.40 -2.41
C PHE A 73 20.59 -0.35 -1.34
N GLU A 74 21.49 0.59 -1.59
CA GLU A 74 21.86 1.61 -0.60
C GLU A 74 20.72 2.60 -0.45
N PHE A 75 20.15 2.60 0.76
CA PHE A 75 19.11 3.53 1.12
C PHE A 75 19.13 3.80 2.62
N GLU A 76 19.59 4.98 2.99
CA GLU A 76 19.65 5.41 4.39
C GLU A 76 18.36 6.11 4.80
N VAL A 77 17.86 5.76 5.97
CA VAL A 77 16.66 6.34 6.58
C VAL A 77 16.96 6.78 8.00
N ASP A 78 16.65 8.02 8.32
CA ASP A 78 16.73 8.54 9.69
C ASP A 78 15.44 8.20 10.45
N VAL A 79 15.47 7.12 11.20
CA VAL A 79 14.30 6.66 11.97
C VAL A 79 13.85 7.65 13.06
N SER A 80 14.68 8.62 13.43
CA SER A 80 14.34 9.67 14.40
C SER A 80 13.44 10.75 13.81
N LYS A 81 13.34 10.82 12.47
CA LYS A 81 12.51 11.81 11.77
C LYS A 81 11.20 11.22 11.25
N PRO A 82 10.18 12.07 11.06
CA PRO A 82 8.98 11.71 10.31
C PRO A 82 9.30 11.34 8.85
N VAL A 83 8.56 10.41 8.29
CA VAL A 83 8.75 10.01 6.88
C VAL A 83 8.58 11.18 5.91
N LEU A 84 7.64 12.12 6.18
CA LEU A 84 7.41 13.29 5.33
C LEU A 84 8.61 14.22 5.23
N GLU A 85 9.44 14.30 6.26
CA GLU A 85 10.62 15.17 6.26
C GLU A 85 11.80 14.58 5.48
N GLN A 86 11.73 13.31 5.08
CA GLN A 86 12.81 12.60 4.40
C GLN A 86 12.62 12.50 2.89
N PHE A 87 11.49 12.94 2.36
CA PHE A 87 11.30 13.08 0.92
C PHE A 87 12.16 14.20 0.34
N PRO A 88 12.52 14.14 -0.95
CA PRO A 88 13.26 15.20 -1.62
C PRO A 88 12.60 16.57 -1.42
N LYS A 89 13.37 17.61 -1.14
CA LYS A 89 12.84 18.98 -0.92
C LYS A 89 12.15 19.57 -2.17
N SER A 90 12.45 19.04 -3.33
CA SER A 90 11.80 19.40 -4.61
C SER A 90 10.38 18.83 -4.75
N TRP A 91 10.03 17.83 -3.94
CA TRP A 91 8.72 17.22 -3.98
C TRP A 91 7.66 18.07 -3.28
N SER A 92 6.51 18.20 -3.94
CA SER A 92 5.34 18.78 -3.32
C SER A 92 4.73 17.84 -2.26
N TYR A 93 3.90 18.39 -1.37
CA TYR A 93 3.13 17.55 -0.44
C TYR A 93 2.26 16.51 -1.16
N GLU A 94 1.73 16.85 -2.34
CA GLU A 94 0.92 15.94 -3.16
C GLU A 94 1.75 14.77 -3.68
N ASP A 95 3.01 14.99 -4.08
CA ASP A 95 3.91 13.92 -4.53
C ASP A 95 4.24 12.96 -3.39
N CYS A 96 4.59 13.49 -2.21
CA CYS A 96 4.81 12.67 -1.00
C CYS A 96 3.57 11.84 -0.64
N GLN A 97 2.39 12.47 -0.68
CA GLN A 97 1.11 11.81 -0.40
C GLN A 97 0.82 10.68 -1.42
N ASN A 98 1.12 10.91 -2.70
CA ASN A 98 0.93 9.92 -3.76
C ASN A 98 1.86 8.72 -3.57
N ALA A 99 3.12 8.93 -3.19
CA ALA A 99 4.06 7.84 -2.91
C ALA A 99 3.60 7.01 -1.68
N LEU A 100 3.25 7.67 -0.57
CA LEU A 100 2.77 7.01 0.65
C LEU A 100 1.47 6.23 0.41
N ASN A 101 0.53 6.81 -0.32
CA ASN A 101 -0.70 6.12 -0.71
C ASN A 101 -0.41 4.99 -1.72
N GLY A 102 0.54 5.20 -2.62
CA GLY A 102 0.96 4.23 -3.64
C GLY A 102 1.56 2.95 -3.07
N ILE A 103 2.06 2.98 -1.84
CA ILE A 103 2.55 1.81 -1.10
C ILE A 103 1.57 1.32 -0.02
N GLY A 104 0.38 1.93 0.07
CA GLY A 104 -0.63 1.55 1.04
C GLY A 104 -0.44 2.11 2.45
N LEU A 105 0.41 3.14 2.64
CA LEU A 105 0.54 3.85 3.91
C LEU A 105 -0.26 5.16 3.88
N SER A 106 -1.59 5.08 3.94
CA SER A 106 -2.47 6.25 3.81
C SER A 106 -2.86 6.92 5.13
N GLN A 107 -2.35 6.43 6.25
CA GLN A 107 -2.63 6.99 7.58
C GLN A 107 -1.74 8.21 7.86
N VAL A 108 -2.31 9.41 7.74
CA VAL A 108 -1.60 10.68 7.99
C VAL A 108 -0.85 10.73 9.35
N PRO A 109 -1.41 10.21 10.47
CA PRO A 109 -0.65 10.15 11.72
C PRO A 109 0.68 9.39 11.64
N CYS A 110 0.82 8.43 10.73
CA CYS A 110 2.08 7.71 10.52
C CYS A 110 3.11 8.54 9.76
N TRP A 111 2.69 9.58 9.04
CA TRP A 111 3.59 10.40 8.21
C TRP A 111 4.35 11.46 8.99
N ILE A 112 3.75 11.93 10.09
CA ILE A 112 4.18 13.10 10.88
C ILE A 112 4.80 12.73 12.22
N ARG A 113 4.94 11.45 12.52
CA ARG A 113 5.61 10.93 13.73
C ARG A 113 6.99 10.38 13.36
N PRO A 114 7.95 10.39 14.31
CA PRO A 114 9.22 9.71 14.10
C PRO A 114 9.03 8.26 13.68
N MET A 115 9.82 7.80 12.69
CA MET A 115 9.64 6.48 12.10
C MET A 115 9.83 5.33 13.09
N TYR A 116 10.67 5.49 14.14
CA TYR A 116 10.84 4.48 15.19
C TYR A 116 9.54 4.16 15.96
N THR A 117 8.51 5.02 15.88
CA THR A 117 7.20 4.79 16.53
C THR A 117 6.24 3.97 15.67
N LEU A 118 6.63 3.64 14.45
CA LEU A 118 5.82 2.88 13.51
C LEU A 118 5.90 1.38 13.81
N SER A 119 4.82 0.64 13.52
CA SER A 119 4.90 -0.82 13.51
C SER A 119 5.80 -1.31 12.37
N ASN A 120 6.30 -2.54 12.47
CA ASN A 120 7.19 -3.13 11.44
C ASN A 120 6.58 -3.01 10.03
N GLY A 121 5.28 -3.30 9.87
CA GLY A 121 4.60 -3.15 8.59
C GLY A 121 4.41 -1.71 8.12
N GLN A 122 4.24 -0.75 9.04
CA GLN A 122 4.21 0.68 8.71
C GLN A 122 5.62 1.19 8.35
N MET A 123 6.64 0.76 9.08
CA MET A 123 8.04 1.09 8.82
C MET A 123 8.46 0.60 7.43
N SER A 124 8.21 -0.66 7.10
CA SER A 124 8.53 -1.24 5.79
C SER A 124 7.85 -0.47 4.65
N ARG A 125 6.57 -0.09 4.82
CA ARG A 125 5.86 0.75 3.84
C ARG A 125 6.43 2.16 3.73
N ALA A 126 6.81 2.77 4.85
CA ALA A 126 7.42 4.09 4.85
C ALA A 126 8.76 4.09 4.10
N ILE A 127 9.61 3.10 4.34
CA ILE A 127 10.89 2.93 3.63
C ILE A 127 10.63 2.72 2.13
N ALA A 128 9.70 1.83 1.76
CA ALA A 128 9.36 1.60 0.36
C ALA A 128 8.83 2.88 -0.32
N ALA A 129 8.03 3.70 0.38
CA ALA A 129 7.56 4.97 -0.16
C ALA A 129 8.70 5.97 -0.42
N LEU A 130 9.69 6.03 0.48
CA LEU A 130 10.88 6.87 0.29
C LEU A 130 11.73 6.36 -0.88
N GLN A 131 11.85 5.03 -1.05
CA GLN A 131 12.54 4.45 -2.20
C GLN A 131 11.83 4.79 -3.52
N LEU A 132 10.48 4.87 -3.53
CA LEU A 132 9.74 5.33 -4.72
C LEU A 132 10.03 6.78 -5.12
N ALA A 133 10.56 7.59 -4.20
CA ALA A 133 10.97 8.96 -4.48
C ALA A 133 12.33 9.08 -5.17
N ARG A 134 13.06 7.98 -5.31
CA ARG A 134 14.30 7.94 -6.10
C ARG A 134 13.97 8.08 -7.58
N ASP A 135 14.85 8.72 -8.31
CA ASP A 135 14.72 8.87 -9.77
C ASP A 135 15.24 7.66 -10.53
N ASP A 136 16.14 6.90 -9.91
CA ASP A 136 16.77 5.70 -10.43
C ASP A 136 15.98 4.41 -10.17
N ASP A 137 16.40 3.34 -10.81
CA ASP A 137 15.94 1.99 -10.51
C ASP A 137 16.39 1.58 -9.11
N PHE A 138 15.58 0.80 -8.41
CA PHE A 138 15.95 0.33 -7.09
C PHE A 138 15.52 -1.11 -6.82
N VAL A 139 16.22 -1.72 -5.87
CA VAL A 139 15.95 -3.08 -5.40
C VAL A 139 15.44 -3.01 -3.96
N VAL A 140 14.32 -3.66 -3.70
CA VAL A 140 13.81 -3.84 -2.34
C VAL A 140 14.10 -5.26 -1.89
N ASP A 141 15.10 -5.40 -1.02
CA ASP A 141 15.44 -6.69 -0.44
C ASP A 141 14.47 -7.07 0.68
N GLU A 142 14.38 -8.38 0.97
CA GLU A 142 13.47 -8.93 1.99
C GLU A 142 12.01 -8.48 1.82
N TRP A 143 11.55 -8.31 0.56
CA TRP A 143 10.19 -7.86 0.28
C TRP A 143 9.16 -8.73 0.99
N THR A 144 8.36 -8.10 1.85
CA THR A 144 7.29 -8.70 2.67
C THR A 144 7.73 -9.66 3.77
N SER A 145 9.01 -9.80 4.08
CA SER A 145 9.50 -10.73 5.12
C SER A 145 9.06 -10.36 6.54
N VAL A 146 8.83 -9.06 6.81
CA VAL A 146 8.51 -8.52 8.15
C VAL A 146 7.04 -8.15 8.34
N VAL A 147 6.17 -8.54 7.41
CA VAL A 147 4.74 -8.21 7.46
C VAL A 147 3.88 -9.47 7.33
N ASP A 148 2.65 -9.42 7.88
CA ASP A 148 1.69 -10.50 7.67
C ASP A 148 1.26 -10.61 6.20
N ARG A 149 0.68 -11.77 5.83
CA ARG A 149 0.39 -12.07 4.42
C ARG A 149 -0.69 -11.17 3.80
N THR A 150 -1.62 -10.66 4.61
CA THR A 150 -2.65 -9.72 4.14
C THR A 150 -2.03 -8.37 3.79
N VAL A 151 -1.16 -7.87 4.66
CA VAL A 151 -0.39 -6.63 4.43
C VAL A 151 0.54 -6.81 3.23
N ALA A 152 1.25 -7.95 3.14
CA ALA A 152 2.13 -8.28 2.02
C ALA A 152 1.39 -8.23 0.67
N LYS A 153 0.19 -8.81 0.60
CA LYS A 153 -0.67 -8.79 -0.59
C LYS A 153 -1.06 -7.36 -0.98
N SER A 154 -1.53 -6.57 0.00
CA SER A 154 -1.90 -5.17 -0.22
C SER A 154 -0.72 -4.33 -0.68
N MET A 155 0.42 -4.42 -0.01
CA MET A 155 1.67 -3.71 -0.37
C MET A 155 2.11 -4.05 -1.80
N SER A 156 2.17 -5.34 -2.13
CA SER A 156 2.62 -5.80 -3.44
C SER A 156 1.71 -5.29 -4.56
N HIS A 157 0.40 -5.33 -4.33
CA HIS A 157 -0.57 -4.80 -5.29
C HIS A 157 -0.45 -3.27 -5.48
N CYS A 158 -0.21 -2.53 -4.40
CA CYS A 158 -0.01 -1.08 -4.47
C CYS A 158 1.31 -0.73 -5.17
N LEU A 159 2.40 -1.43 -4.83
CA LEU A 159 3.72 -1.22 -5.41
C LEU A 159 3.70 -1.39 -6.93
N GLN A 160 3.17 -2.50 -7.42
CA GLN A 160 3.13 -2.77 -8.86
C GLN A 160 2.27 -1.76 -9.63
N LYS A 161 1.17 -1.30 -9.05
CA LYS A 161 0.34 -0.24 -9.66
C LYS A 161 1.08 1.09 -9.72
N HIS A 162 1.81 1.44 -8.65
CA HIS A 162 2.57 2.68 -8.60
C HIS A 162 3.72 2.63 -9.60
N ALA A 163 4.50 1.54 -9.65
CA ALA A 163 5.59 1.36 -10.59
C ALA A 163 5.13 1.56 -12.04
N ARG A 164 4.05 0.88 -12.44
CA ARG A 164 3.51 0.97 -13.81
C ARG A 164 2.91 2.32 -14.17
N ARG A 165 2.28 3.01 -13.21
CA ARG A 165 1.69 4.35 -13.45
C ARG A 165 2.74 5.44 -13.64
N ASN A 166 3.88 5.28 -12.98
CA ASN A 166 4.96 6.28 -12.98
C ASN A 166 6.17 5.81 -13.79
N GLU A 167 6.02 4.71 -14.57
CA GLU A 167 7.07 4.14 -15.45
C GLU A 167 8.39 3.84 -14.71
N LYS A 168 8.31 3.53 -13.41
CA LYS A 168 9.46 3.16 -12.56
C LYS A 168 9.82 1.69 -12.73
N ARG A 169 11.12 1.37 -12.66
CA ARG A 169 11.61 -0.01 -12.61
C ARG A 169 11.97 -0.37 -11.18
N ILE A 170 11.34 -1.42 -10.66
CA ILE A 170 11.51 -1.88 -9.28
C ILE A 170 11.76 -3.38 -9.29
N VAL A 171 12.77 -3.82 -8.55
CA VAL A 171 13.02 -5.24 -8.33
C VAL A 171 12.74 -5.58 -6.88
N ALA A 172 11.84 -6.53 -6.65
CA ALA A 172 11.61 -7.09 -5.34
C ALA A 172 12.42 -8.39 -5.18
N VAL A 173 13.06 -8.57 -4.01
CA VAL A 173 13.75 -9.80 -3.64
C VAL A 173 12.98 -10.42 -2.48
N ALA A 174 12.45 -11.64 -2.64
CA ALA A 174 11.55 -12.25 -1.66
C ALA A 174 11.87 -13.73 -1.41
N CYS A 175 11.63 -14.19 -0.18
CA CYS A 175 11.71 -15.61 0.14
C CYS A 175 10.36 -16.36 -0.05
N HIS A 176 9.30 -15.64 -0.35
CA HIS A 176 7.94 -16.17 -0.46
C HIS A 176 7.45 -16.16 -1.91
N TYR A 177 6.94 -17.29 -2.39
CA TYR A 177 6.46 -17.45 -3.77
C TYR A 177 5.07 -16.87 -4.02
N ASP A 178 4.24 -16.71 -3.00
CA ASP A 178 2.89 -16.13 -3.10
C ASP A 178 2.90 -14.64 -3.54
N VAL A 179 4.03 -13.94 -3.35
CA VAL A 179 4.19 -12.56 -3.86
C VAL A 179 4.19 -12.48 -5.39
N ILE A 180 4.43 -13.57 -6.11
CA ILE A 180 4.40 -13.61 -7.58
C ILE A 180 3.03 -13.17 -8.09
N GLU A 181 1.96 -13.72 -7.53
CA GLU A 181 0.58 -13.37 -7.90
C GLU A 181 0.25 -11.91 -7.57
N TRP A 182 0.70 -11.42 -6.42
CA TRP A 182 0.32 -10.10 -5.92
C TRP A 182 1.10 -8.96 -6.56
N LEU A 183 2.38 -9.19 -6.81
CA LEU A 183 3.26 -8.25 -7.51
C LEU A 183 3.00 -8.24 -9.01
N ASN A 184 2.50 -9.36 -9.56
CA ASN A 184 2.29 -9.53 -10.99
C ASN A 184 3.52 -9.03 -11.78
N PRO A 185 4.73 -9.58 -11.53
CA PRO A 185 5.97 -9.07 -12.08
C PRO A 185 6.06 -9.29 -13.60
N ASP A 186 6.87 -8.49 -14.27
CA ASP A 186 7.10 -8.62 -15.70
C ASP A 186 8.07 -9.76 -16.01
N TRP A 187 8.93 -10.08 -15.03
CA TRP A 187 9.80 -11.26 -15.05
C TRP A 187 10.07 -11.79 -13.65
N VAL A 188 10.38 -13.07 -13.55
CA VAL A 188 10.76 -13.75 -12.31
C VAL A 188 12.06 -14.51 -12.50
N ILE A 189 13.01 -14.35 -11.59
CA ILE A 189 14.17 -15.24 -11.42
C ILE A 189 13.93 -16.08 -10.16
N ASP A 190 13.92 -17.40 -10.32
CA ASP A 190 13.86 -18.36 -9.23
C ASP A 190 15.26 -18.89 -8.93
N CYS A 191 15.88 -18.46 -7.82
CA CYS A 191 17.22 -18.84 -7.44
C CYS A 191 17.32 -20.34 -7.00
N ASN A 192 16.23 -20.95 -6.53
CA ASN A 192 16.24 -22.36 -6.18
C ASN A 192 16.30 -23.27 -7.41
N LYS A 193 15.66 -22.84 -8.49
CA LYS A 193 15.60 -23.59 -9.77
C LYS A 193 16.63 -23.11 -10.79
N ALA A 194 17.32 -22.01 -10.51
CA ALA A 194 18.20 -21.31 -11.46
C ALA A 194 17.49 -21.00 -12.80
N THR A 195 16.23 -20.54 -12.73
CA THR A 195 15.39 -20.30 -13.89
C THR A 195 14.96 -18.83 -14.00
N TYR A 196 14.79 -18.38 -15.22
CA TYR A 196 14.18 -17.09 -15.57
C TYR A 196 12.87 -17.34 -16.31
N VAL A 197 11.83 -16.61 -15.97
CA VAL A 197 10.51 -16.69 -16.60
C VAL A 197 10.02 -15.28 -16.95
N ASP A 198 9.76 -15.07 -18.25
CA ASP A 198 9.12 -13.85 -18.75
C ASP A 198 7.60 -13.87 -18.48
N ARG A 199 6.99 -12.72 -18.26
CA ARG A 199 5.54 -12.53 -18.01
C ARG A 199 4.64 -13.26 -18.99
N ARG A 200 5.01 -13.31 -20.26
CA ARG A 200 4.21 -13.99 -21.30
C ARG A 200 4.07 -15.49 -21.06
N LEU A 201 5.02 -16.09 -20.31
CA LEU A 201 5.01 -17.51 -19.94
C LEU A 201 4.33 -17.73 -18.57
N LEU A 202 4.41 -16.75 -17.66
CA LEU A 202 3.81 -16.82 -16.31
C LEU A 202 2.28 -17.01 -16.35
N TRP A 203 1.60 -16.44 -17.35
CA TRP A 203 0.14 -16.52 -17.47
C TRP A 203 -0.39 -17.93 -17.81
N ARG A 204 0.44 -18.81 -18.31
CA ARG A 204 0.05 -20.19 -18.66
C ARG A 204 0.08 -21.14 -17.48
N ASP A 205 0.96 -20.92 -16.50
CA ASP A 205 1.25 -21.88 -15.43
C ASP A 205 0.66 -21.50 -14.06
N TYR A 206 0.34 -20.21 -13.85
CA TYR A 206 -0.27 -19.76 -12.61
C TYR A 206 -1.78 -19.60 -12.79
N LYS A 207 -2.55 -20.60 -12.33
CA LYS A 207 -3.99 -20.45 -12.12
C LYS A 207 -4.21 -19.31 -11.13
N ARG A 208 -5.06 -18.33 -11.50
CA ARG A 208 -5.55 -17.29 -10.60
C ARG A 208 -6.15 -17.97 -9.36
N GLU A 209 -5.42 -18.02 -8.28
CA GLU A 209 -6.00 -18.33 -6.99
C GLU A 209 -6.99 -17.23 -6.60
N GLU A 210 -7.97 -17.59 -5.84
CA GLU A 210 -9.20 -16.90 -5.45
C GLU A 210 -9.16 -15.38 -5.53
N GLN A 211 -10.03 -14.82 -6.36
CA GLN A 211 -10.34 -13.40 -6.34
C GLN A 211 -10.75 -13.01 -4.91
N LEU A 212 -10.18 -11.94 -4.37
CA LEU A 212 -10.62 -11.38 -3.10
C LEU A 212 -12.11 -11.04 -3.21
N ARG A 213 -12.93 -11.72 -2.42
CA ARG A 213 -14.36 -11.45 -2.33
C ARG A 213 -14.62 -10.59 -1.11
N PHE A 214 -15.39 -9.54 -1.32
CA PHE A 214 -15.77 -8.62 -0.26
C PHE A 214 -17.29 -8.50 -0.25
N ASP A 215 -17.88 -8.52 0.95
CA ASP A 215 -19.31 -8.34 1.17
C ASP A 215 -19.59 -7.01 1.83
N ILE A 216 -20.70 -6.37 1.47
CA ILE A 216 -21.22 -5.19 2.15
C ILE A 216 -22.43 -5.59 2.95
N ARG A 217 -22.42 -5.25 4.25
CA ARG A 217 -23.52 -5.56 5.18
C ARG A 217 -23.90 -4.30 5.95
N ARG A 218 -25.19 -4.15 6.31
CA ARG A 218 -25.60 -3.15 7.30
C ARG A 218 -25.08 -3.55 8.69
N ILE A 219 -24.63 -2.56 9.46
CA ILE A 219 -23.97 -2.78 10.74
C ILE A 219 -24.53 -1.85 11.83
N GLY A 220 -24.25 -2.17 13.07
CA GLY A 220 -24.60 -1.34 14.23
C GLY A 220 -23.54 -0.28 14.56
N ARG A 221 -23.89 0.63 15.50
CA ARG A 221 -23.00 1.71 15.97
C ARG A 221 -21.78 1.20 16.74
N GLU A 222 -21.86 0.01 17.30
CA GLU A 222 -20.78 -0.65 18.04
C GLU A 222 -19.51 -0.87 17.20
N SER A 223 -19.67 -1.12 15.90
CA SER A 223 -18.56 -1.28 14.98
C SER A 223 -17.66 -0.03 14.91
N TRP A 224 -18.19 1.15 15.19
CA TRP A 224 -17.41 2.39 15.17
C TRP A 224 -16.27 2.41 16.19
N ARG A 225 -16.42 1.78 17.34
CA ARG A 225 -15.37 1.70 18.37
C ARG A 225 -14.07 1.11 17.84
N TYR A 226 -14.18 0.15 16.91
CA TYR A 226 -13.02 -0.47 16.28
C TYR A 226 -12.37 0.44 15.23
N PHE A 227 -13.18 1.18 14.43
CA PHE A 227 -12.71 2.00 13.32
C PHE A 227 -12.37 3.43 13.70
N SER A 228 -12.87 3.95 14.82
CA SER A 228 -12.64 5.34 15.25
C SER A 228 -11.15 5.71 15.37
N LYS A 229 -10.33 4.78 15.85
CA LYS A 229 -8.88 4.96 15.99
C LYS A 229 -8.13 5.17 14.67
N TYR A 230 -8.73 4.78 13.55
CA TYR A 230 -8.18 4.97 12.20
C TYR A 230 -8.72 6.22 11.50
N HIS A 231 -9.69 6.90 12.13
CA HIS A 231 -10.29 8.11 11.57
C HIS A 231 -9.67 9.36 12.19
N TYR A 232 -9.29 10.32 11.37
CA TYR A 232 -8.46 11.47 11.77
C TYR A 232 -9.25 12.68 12.35
N LEU A 233 -10.59 12.71 12.22
CA LEU A 233 -11.38 13.90 12.58
C LEU A 233 -12.02 13.84 13.97
N SER A 234 -12.66 12.73 14.33
CA SER A 234 -13.44 12.63 15.57
C SER A 234 -13.73 11.17 15.89
N ASP A 235 -13.71 10.85 17.17
CA ASP A 235 -14.02 9.51 17.71
C ASP A 235 -15.52 9.25 17.81
N THR A 236 -16.35 10.27 17.58
CA THR A 236 -17.81 10.17 17.71
C THR A 236 -18.49 10.13 16.34
N LEU A 237 -19.57 9.35 16.24
CA LEU A 237 -20.47 9.37 15.10
C LEU A 237 -21.38 10.61 15.16
N PRO A 238 -21.86 11.09 13.99
CA PRO A 238 -22.84 12.17 13.94
C PRO A 238 -24.10 11.82 14.73
N GLY A 239 -24.71 12.85 15.32
CA GLY A 239 -26.06 12.76 15.85
C GLY A 239 -27.12 12.67 14.75
N GLY A 240 -28.36 12.38 15.13
CA GLY A 240 -29.48 12.29 14.19
C GLY A 240 -29.56 10.94 13.46
N ARG A 241 -30.21 10.95 12.30
CA ARG A 241 -30.38 9.73 11.49
C ARG A 241 -29.08 9.40 10.76
N ILE A 242 -28.61 8.20 10.99
CA ILE A 242 -27.43 7.64 10.30
C ILE A 242 -27.75 6.26 9.74
N GLU A 243 -27.09 5.93 8.63
CA GLU A 243 -27.08 4.61 8.03
C GLU A 243 -25.64 4.11 7.98
N LEU A 244 -25.43 2.87 8.39
CA LEU A 244 -24.10 2.30 8.61
C LEU A 244 -23.89 1.03 7.80
N PHE A 245 -22.74 0.95 7.13
CA PHE A 245 -22.34 -0.20 6.34
C PHE A 245 -20.94 -0.66 6.72
N GLY A 246 -20.73 -1.96 6.74
CA GLY A 246 -19.44 -2.61 6.89
C GLY A 246 -19.02 -3.28 5.59
N LEU A 247 -17.74 -3.20 5.27
CA LEU A 247 -17.10 -4.03 4.26
C LEU A 247 -16.45 -5.22 4.97
N PHE A 248 -16.67 -6.41 4.46
CA PHE A 248 -16.18 -7.66 5.07
C PHE A 248 -15.34 -8.46 4.08
N HIS A 249 -14.29 -9.08 4.60
CA HIS A 249 -13.51 -10.13 3.94
C HIS A 249 -13.70 -11.42 4.75
N GLY A 250 -14.56 -12.31 4.27
CA GLY A 250 -15.11 -13.40 5.07
C GLY A 250 -15.90 -12.85 6.26
N ASP A 251 -15.53 -13.25 7.48
CA ASP A 251 -16.17 -12.78 8.72
C ASP A 251 -15.49 -11.53 9.31
N ASN A 252 -14.34 -11.12 8.77
CA ASN A 252 -13.60 -9.98 9.27
C ASN A 252 -14.14 -8.67 8.67
N GLN A 253 -14.60 -7.76 9.52
CA GLN A 253 -14.94 -6.42 9.08
C GLN A 253 -13.68 -5.60 8.83
N ILE A 254 -13.50 -5.17 7.58
CA ILE A 254 -12.32 -4.46 7.10
C ILE A 254 -12.59 -3.02 6.66
N GLY A 255 -13.86 -2.62 6.64
CA GLY A 255 -14.24 -1.26 6.30
C GLY A 255 -15.51 -0.81 7.00
N PHE A 256 -15.65 0.50 7.10
CA PHE A 256 -16.77 1.18 7.74
C PHE A 256 -17.21 2.36 6.90
N GLN A 257 -18.51 2.49 6.66
CA GLN A 257 -19.13 3.61 5.96
C GLN A 257 -20.31 4.13 6.79
N CYS A 258 -20.38 5.44 6.98
CA CYS A 258 -21.47 6.13 7.61
C CYS A 258 -22.06 7.18 6.67
N PHE A 259 -23.36 7.14 6.50
CA PHE A 259 -24.14 8.24 5.96
C PHE A 259 -24.88 8.94 7.09
N ALA A 260 -24.96 10.28 7.03
CA ALA A 260 -25.63 11.08 8.04
C ALA A 260 -26.53 12.15 7.40
N ASN A 261 -27.67 12.38 8.03
CA ASN A 261 -28.54 13.50 7.66
C ASN A 261 -28.21 14.72 8.53
N TYR A 262 -28.05 15.87 7.90
CA TYR A 262 -27.77 17.15 8.55
C TYR A 262 -28.86 18.21 8.33
N THR A 263 -29.82 17.91 7.47
CA THR A 263 -30.85 18.86 7.08
C THR A 263 -32.24 18.31 7.35
N PRO A 264 -33.19 19.11 7.84
CA PRO A 264 -34.57 18.67 7.97
C PRO A 264 -35.12 18.21 6.61
N ARG A 265 -35.91 17.13 6.62
CA ARG A 265 -36.62 16.66 5.43
C ARG A 265 -37.69 17.65 5.04
N LYS A 266 -37.68 18.10 3.80
CA LYS A 266 -38.79 18.88 3.24
C LYS A 266 -39.91 17.93 2.79
N ALA A 267 -41.15 18.34 3.00
CA ALA A 267 -42.30 17.54 2.54
C ALA A 267 -42.23 17.26 1.03
N GLY A 268 -42.47 16.02 0.64
CA GLY A 268 -42.42 15.59 -0.75
C GLY A 268 -41.03 15.38 -1.37
N GLN A 269 -39.94 15.60 -0.62
CA GLN A 269 -38.57 15.38 -1.10
C GLN A 269 -37.91 14.18 -0.47
N ALA A 270 -37.02 13.51 -1.20
CA ALA A 270 -36.14 12.50 -0.64
C ALA A 270 -35.26 13.07 0.48
N MET A 271 -34.97 12.25 1.49
CA MET A 271 -34.11 12.66 2.60
C MET A 271 -32.65 12.71 2.11
N LYS A 272 -31.99 13.87 2.33
CA LYS A 272 -30.56 14.03 2.01
C LYS A 272 -29.70 13.29 3.00
N MET A 273 -28.82 12.43 2.49
CA MET A 273 -27.85 11.69 3.28
C MET A 273 -26.44 11.96 2.75
N HIS A 274 -25.55 12.34 3.64
CA HIS A 274 -24.17 12.68 3.30
C HIS A 274 -23.22 11.56 3.69
N SER A 275 -22.39 11.10 2.77
CA SER A 275 -21.23 10.28 3.10
C SER A 275 -20.35 11.04 4.08
N ASN A 276 -20.21 10.52 5.30
CA ASN A 276 -19.60 11.24 6.43
C ASN A 276 -18.32 10.62 6.95
N ARG A 277 -18.32 9.32 7.17
CA ARG A 277 -17.16 8.56 7.64
C ARG A 277 -16.95 7.36 6.73
N THR A 278 -15.81 7.32 6.06
CA THR A 278 -15.35 6.16 5.29
C THR A 278 -13.99 5.77 5.82
N VAL A 279 -13.89 4.57 6.36
CA VAL A 279 -12.65 4.04 6.93
C VAL A 279 -12.41 2.64 6.39
N ILE A 280 -11.23 2.40 5.88
CA ILE A 280 -10.74 1.06 5.51
C ILE A 280 -9.65 0.68 6.51
N HIS A 281 -9.69 -0.57 6.97
CA HIS A 281 -8.64 -1.10 7.85
C HIS A 281 -7.27 -0.91 7.20
N PRO A 282 -6.24 -0.50 7.94
CA PRO A 282 -4.92 -0.18 7.39
C PRO A 282 -4.32 -1.23 6.46
N ASP A 283 -4.53 -2.50 6.77
CA ASP A 283 -3.98 -3.63 6.01
C ASP A 283 -4.62 -3.80 4.62
N TYR A 284 -5.76 -3.17 4.38
CA TYR A 284 -6.52 -3.22 3.13
C TYR A 284 -6.52 -1.89 2.36
N VAL A 285 -5.79 -0.89 2.85
CA VAL A 285 -5.67 0.41 2.19
C VAL A 285 -4.84 0.26 0.91
N GLY A 286 -5.16 1.08 -0.12
CA GLY A 286 -4.49 1.06 -1.42
C GLY A 286 -5.14 0.14 -2.45
N LEU A 287 -6.03 -0.76 -2.05
CA LEU A 287 -6.78 -1.63 -2.96
C LEU A 287 -7.94 -0.93 -3.71
N GLY A 288 -8.15 0.37 -3.44
CA GLY A 288 -9.26 1.14 -4.01
C GLY A 288 -10.61 0.88 -3.33
N LEU A 289 -10.62 0.11 -2.23
CA LEU A 289 -11.83 -0.32 -1.53
C LEU A 289 -12.64 0.84 -0.95
N GLY A 290 -11.99 1.94 -0.55
CA GLY A 290 -12.68 3.10 0.02
C GLY A 290 -13.67 3.73 -0.97
N MET A 291 -13.23 3.99 -2.20
CA MET A 291 -14.12 4.54 -3.24
C MET A 291 -15.19 3.52 -3.64
N LYS A 292 -14.82 2.24 -3.77
CA LYS A 292 -15.78 1.19 -4.12
C LYS A 292 -16.85 0.98 -3.03
N LEU A 293 -16.46 1.08 -1.75
CA LEU A 293 -17.39 1.04 -0.63
C LEU A 293 -18.38 2.23 -0.69
N ILE A 294 -17.87 3.44 -0.94
CA ILE A 294 -18.71 4.63 -1.09
C ILE A 294 -19.71 4.44 -2.26
N GLU A 295 -19.26 4.00 -3.42
CA GLU A 295 -20.12 3.81 -4.60
C GLU A 295 -21.22 2.79 -4.34
N LEU A 296 -20.86 1.57 -3.94
CA LEU A 296 -21.83 0.49 -3.75
C LEU A 296 -22.82 0.79 -2.61
N THR A 297 -22.37 1.45 -1.53
CA THR A 297 -23.29 1.86 -0.46
C THR A 297 -24.17 3.04 -0.87
N SER A 298 -23.69 3.91 -1.77
CA SER A 298 -24.50 4.99 -2.34
C SER A 298 -25.58 4.45 -3.28
N ASP A 299 -25.29 3.40 -4.05
CA ASP A 299 -26.31 2.67 -4.83
C ASP A 299 -27.41 2.12 -3.91
N ILE A 300 -27.04 1.45 -2.83
CA ILE A 300 -28.00 0.91 -1.86
C ILE A 300 -28.86 2.05 -1.29
N MET A 301 -28.24 3.15 -0.87
CA MET A 301 -28.94 4.30 -0.30
C MET A 301 -29.88 4.97 -1.31
N HIS A 302 -29.44 5.11 -2.57
CA HIS A 302 -30.26 5.67 -3.64
C HIS A 302 -31.50 4.79 -3.91
N ASN A 303 -31.29 3.48 -3.99
CA ASN A 303 -32.38 2.50 -4.20
C ASN A 303 -33.36 2.47 -3.01
N ASP A 304 -32.90 2.79 -1.80
CA ASP A 304 -33.76 2.97 -0.61
C ASP A 304 -34.51 4.33 -0.60
N GLY A 305 -34.37 5.14 -1.64
CA GLY A 305 -35.09 6.40 -1.82
C GLY A 305 -34.43 7.61 -1.14
N TYR A 306 -33.14 7.56 -0.81
CA TYR A 306 -32.41 8.71 -0.29
C TYR A 306 -31.77 9.54 -1.41
N ASP A 307 -31.64 10.86 -1.13
CA ASP A 307 -30.85 11.79 -1.94
C ASP A 307 -29.41 11.81 -1.39
N VAL A 308 -28.44 11.23 -2.15
CA VAL A 308 -27.10 10.92 -1.64
C VAL A 308 -26.08 11.97 -2.06
N TRP A 309 -25.32 12.46 -1.08
CA TRP A 309 -24.32 13.51 -1.23
C TRP A 309 -22.98 13.11 -0.61
N ALA A 310 -21.88 13.70 -1.11
CA ALA A 310 -20.56 13.62 -0.48
C ALA A 310 -19.95 15.00 -0.36
N LYS A 311 -19.28 15.27 0.79
CA LYS A 311 -18.58 16.52 1.03
C LYS A 311 -17.28 16.29 1.77
N PHE A 312 -16.15 16.71 1.20
CA PHE A 312 -14.82 16.51 1.76
C PHE A 312 -13.83 17.55 1.28
N SER A 313 -12.62 17.58 1.88
CA SER A 313 -11.53 18.51 1.53
C SER A 313 -10.28 17.81 0.97
N SER A 314 -10.30 16.49 0.85
CA SER A 314 -9.15 15.70 0.36
C SER A 314 -9.07 15.75 -1.18
N VAL A 315 -7.95 16.25 -1.71
CA VAL A 315 -7.70 16.29 -3.16
C VAL A 315 -7.64 14.89 -3.79
N PRO A 316 -6.93 13.89 -3.20
CA PRO A 316 -6.92 12.53 -3.74
C PRO A 316 -8.31 11.91 -3.82
N VAL A 317 -9.16 12.16 -2.82
CA VAL A 317 -10.55 11.70 -2.84
C VAL A 317 -11.33 12.41 -3.95
N ALA A 318 -11.14 13.72 -4.14
CA ALA A 318 -11.77 14.46 -5.25
C ALA A 318 -11.39 13.87 -6.62
N LYS A 319 -10.10 13.60 -6.85
CA LYS A 319 -9.64 12.94 -8.09
C LYS A 319 -10.25 11.53 -8.29
N ALA A 320 -10.55 10.81 -7.21
CA ALA A 320 -11.24 9.52 -7.30
C ALA A 320 -12.72 9.68 -7.70
N PHE A 321 -13.41 10.68 -7.15
CA PHE A 321 -14.79 11.01 -7.49
C PHE A 321 -14.91 11.52 -8.93
N GLU A 322 -13.95 12.30 -9.44
CA GLU A 322 -13.92 12.79 -10.83
C GLU A 322 -13.83 11.65 -11.87
N ARG A 323 -13.31 10.49 -11.47
CA ARG A 323 -13.23 9.29 -12.34
C ARG A 323 -14.50 8.45 -12.33
N SER A 324 -15.40 8.70 -11.39
CA SER A 324 -16.66 7.97 -11.28
C SER A 324 -17.71 8.61 -12.18
N GLU A 325 -18.42 7.79 -12.94
CA GLU A 325 -19.52 8.24 -13.79
C GLU A 325 -20.80 8.51 -13.01
N ASN A 326 -20.88 8.05 -11.75
CA ASN A 326 -22.07 8.16 -10.91
C ASN A 326 -22.04 9.38 -9.97
N TRP A 327 -20.91 10.10 -9.90
CA TRP A 327 -20.76 11.24 -9.03
C TRP A 327 -20.58 12.55 -9.81
N LYS A 328 -21.46 13.50 -9.61
CA LYS A 328 -21.43 14.80 -10.26
C LYS A 328 -20.91 15.88 -9.31
N LEU A 329 -19.88 16.59 -9.72
CA LEU A 329 -19.36 17.75 -8.97
C LEU A 329 -20.38 18.89 -9.02
N ILE A 330 -20.86 19.32 -7.86
CA ILE A 330 -21.84 20.41 -7.72
C ILE A 330 -21.15 21.71 -7.38
N SER A 331 -20.19 21.70 -6.45
CA SER A 331 -19.47 22.93 -6.08
C SER A 331 -18.10 22.67 -5.49
N VAL A 332 -17.20 23.63 -5.72
CA VAL A 332 -15.92 23.73 -5.02
C VAL A 332 -15.90 25.06 -4.28
N ARG A 333 -15.88 25.01 -2.94
CA ARG A 333 -15.83 26.21 -2.10
C ARG A 333 -14.46 26.35 -1.46
N ARG A 334 -13.90 27.56 -1.46
CA ARG A 334 -12.74 27.90 -0.64
C ARG A 334 -13.25 28.47 0.68
N PHE A 335 -12.84 27.86 1.78
CA PHE A 335 -13.11 28.40 3.10
C PHE A 335 -12.00 29.38 3.47
N THR A 336 -12.29 30.66 3.53
CA THR A 336 -11.47 31.69 4.16
C THR A 336 -12.05 31.94 5.53
N PRO A 337 -11.31 31.67 6.62
CA PRO A 337 -11.79 32.00 7.96
C PRO A 337 -11.98 33.52 8.09
N GLU A 338 -13.09 33.94 8.70
CA GLU A 338 -13.28 35.35 9.06
C GLU A 338 -12.26 35.78 10.13
N PRO A 339 -11.80 37.05 10.12
CA PRO A 339 -10.92 37.57 11.15
C PRO A 339 -11.59 37.44 12.52
N GLY A 340 -11.00 36.64 13.42
CA GLY A 340 -11.50 36.41 14.79
C GLY A 340 -12.07 35.01 15.05
N GLN A 341 -12.36 34.19 14.06
CA GLN A 341 -12.72 32.80 14.28
C GLN A 341 -11.48 31.96 14.65
N LYS A 342 -11.44 31.45 15.90
CA LYS A 342 -10.41 30.51 16.34
C LYS A 342 -10.57 29.21 15.54
N MET A 343 -9.67 28.99 14.58
CA MET A 343 -9.54 27.67 13.98
C MET A 343 -9.11 26.66 15.04
N LEU A 344 -9.82 25.55 15.16
CA LEU A 344 -9.46 24.41 16.02
C LEU A 344 -8.14 23.72 15.60
N ARG A 345 -7.39 24.30 14.67
CA ARG A 345 -6.07 23.84 14.24
C ARG A 345 -5.00 24.89 14.50
N LYS A 346 -4.13 24.62 15.46
CA LYS A 346 -2.90 25.36 15.79
C LYS A 346 -1.81 25.16 14.73
N SER A 347 -2.07 25.24 13.46
CA SER A 347 -1.00 25.24 12.47
C SER A 347 -1.14 26.45 11.55
N GLY A 348 -0.08 27.24 11.51
CA GLY A 348 0.01 28.53 10.82
C GLY A 348 -0.06 28.52 9.30
N MET A 349 -0.71 27.54 8.68
CA MET A 349 -0.94 27.52 7.24
C MET A 349 -2.21 28.30 6.89
N ARG A 350 -2.02 29.50 6.37
CA ARG A 350 -3.05 30.39 5.78
C ARG A 350 -3.60 29.91 4.43
N ASN A 351 -3.50 28.64 4.07
CA ASN A 351 -4.03 28.13 2.82
C ASN A 351 -5.50 27.80 2.97
N ALA A 352 -6.34 28.48 2.18
CA ALA A 352 -7.77 28.23 2.10
C ALA A 352 -8.05 26.76 1.79
N VAL A 353 -8.71 26.06 2.72
CA VAL A 353 -9.10 24.66 2.55
C VAL A 353 -10.21 24.61 1.49
N LYS A 354 -9.94 23.95 0.37
CA LYS A 354 -10.96 23.68 -0.64
C LYS A 354 -11.90 22.58 -0.13
N THR A 355 -13.19 22.80 -0.27
CA THR A 355 -14.22 21.79 0.02
C THR A 355 -14.94 21.44 -1.27
N TYR A 356 -14.97 20.18 -1.60
CA TYR A 356 -15.64 19.59 -2.76
C TYR A 356 -17.01 19.06 -2.34
N SER A 357 -18.06 19.32 -3.12
CA SER A 357 -19.40 18.76 -2.90
C SER A 357 -19.85 18.02 -4.14
N TYR A 358 -20.20 16.77 -3.98
CA TYR A 358 -20.67 15.89 -5.05
C TYR A 358 -22.08 15.40 -4.75
N HIS A 359 -22.86 15.19 -5.79
CA HIS A 359 -24.17 14.56 -5.78
C HIS A 359 -24.10 13.21 -6.50
N TYR A 360 -24.77 12.21 -5.97
CA TYR A 360 -24.85 10.88 -6.53
C TYR A 360 -26.00 10.82 -7.55
N GLU A 361 -25.69 10.57 -8.79
CA GLU A 361 -26.62 10.44 -9.92
C GLU A 361 -26.25 9.16 -10.68
N PRO A 362 -26.72 7.95 -10.25
CA PRO A 362 -26.39 6.71 -10.94
C PRO A 362 -26.94 6.73 -12.36
N LYS A 363 -26.14 6.16 -13.29
CA LYS A 363 -26.53 5.98 -14.70
C LYS A 363 -27.45 4.78 -14.88
#